data_781d2f6a93f2f110c0f98abccf29cea2
#
_entry.id   781d2f6a93f2f110c0f98abccf29cea2
#
_cell.length_a   1.000
_cell.length_b   1.000
_cell.length_c   1.000
_cell.angle_alpha   90.00
_cell.angle_beta   90.00
_cell.angle_gamma   90.00
#
_symmetry.space_group_name_H-M   'P 1'
#
loop_
_entity.id
_entity.type
_entity.pdbx_description
1 polymer ?
#
loop_
_entity_poly.entity_id
_entity_poly.type
_entity_poly.pdbx_seq_one_letter_code
_entity_poly.pdbx_strand_id
1 'polypeptide(L)'
;MSSIGTNTSSLSIDELARITDTHVGTVDEVLGRDFLDSNFWLYWRTMFAFEEWHSALEMKLYLHRFIHHIGGLPDFSALKFTKYNQYESLVLPLVKWLQDRGVKFQYGTEVTDVDFDLQAGRKQATRIHWKRDGAVGGVDLGPDDLVFMTIGSLTENSDNGDHHTPALLDEGPAPAWDLWRRIAARDPAFGRPDVFGAHIPQTKWESATVTTLDARIPQ
;
A
#
# COMPACT_ATOMS: atom_id res chain seq x y z
N MET A 1 6.78 -37.09 13.12
CA MET A 1 5.63 -36.15 13.14
C MET A 1 5.67 -35.41 14.46
N SER A 2 6.29 -34.26 14.49
CA SER A 2 6.36 -33.38 15.65
C SER A 2 5.17 -32.45 15.53
N SER A 3 4.24 -32.52 16.49
CA SER A 3 3.12 -31.61 16.60
C SER A 3 3.68 -30.19 16.84
N ILE A 4 3.54 -29.33 15.85
CA ILE A 4 3.73 -27.91 16.02
C ILE A 4 2.61 -27.48 16.96
N GLY A 5 2.97 -27.24 18.23
CA GLY A 5 2.04 -26.75 19.22
C GLY A 5 1.44 -25.42 18.74
N THR A 6 0.15 -25.43 18.53
CA THR A 6 -0.64 -24.23 18.25
C THR A 6 -0.70 -23.38 19.52
N ASN A 7 0.36 -22.64 19.79
CA ASN A 7 0.27 -21.54 20.74
C ASN A 7 -0.34 -20.35 19.99
N THR A 8 -1.63 -20.45 19.73
CA THR A 8 -2.45 -19.31 19.34
C THR A 8 -2.66 -18.47 20.60
N SER A 9 -1.70 -17.60 20.92
CA SER A 9 -2.03 -16.43 21.72
C SER A 9 -3.07 -15.65 20.89
N SER A 10 -4.33 -15.92 21.17
CA SER A 10 -5.43 -15.22 20.53
C SER A 10 -5.29 -13.75 20.92
N LEU A 11 -5.07 -12.89 19.93
CA LEU A 11 -5.22 -11.46 20.14
C LEU A 11 -6.60 -11.26 20.75
N SER A 12 -6.65 -10.83 22.01
CA SER A 12 -7.93 -10.68 22.69
C SER A 12 -8.66 -9.47 22.10
N ILE A 13 -9.98 -9.54 22.06
CA ILE A 13 -10.84 -8.40 21.68
C ILE A 13 -10.51 -7.18 22.54
N ASP A 14 -10.11 -7.42 23.81
CA ASP A 14 -9.72 -6.35 24.74
C ASP A 14 -8.40 -5.66 24.35
N GLU A 15 -7.45 -6.38 23.76
CA GLU A 15 -6.21 -5.79 23.22
C GLU A 15 -6.50 -4.93 22.00
N LEU A 16 -7.37 -5.40 21.09
CA LEU A 16 -7.83 -4.60 19.96
C LEU A 16 -8.61 -3.36 20.40
N ALA A 17 -9.43 -3.48 21.45
CA ALA A 17 -10.21 -2.36 21.98
C ALA A 17 -9.34 -1.27 22.61
N ARG A 18 -8.13 -1.60 23.07
CA ARG A 18 -7.19 -0.60 23.62
C ARG A 18 -6.65 0.34 22.55
N ILE A 19 -6.62 -0.08 21.30
CA ILE A 19 -6.21 0.78 20.19
C ILE A 19 -7.40 1.67 19.82
N THR A 20 -7.38 2.90 20.31
CA THR A 20 -8.42 3.89 19.98
C THR A 20 -8.18 4.51 18.60
N ASP A 21 -9.21 5.13 18.01
CA ASP A 21 -9.09 5.78 16.70
C ASP A 21 -8.18 7.01 16.71
N THR A 22 -7.75 7.45 17.89
CA THR A 22 -6.79 8.55 18.09
C THR A 22 -5.44 8.06 18.62
N HIS A 23 -5.25 6.74 18.70
CA HIS A 23 -4.04 6.18 19.26
C HIS A 23 -2.84 6.47 18.35
N VAL A 24 -1.82 7.10 18.92
CA VAL A 24 -0.56 7.37 18.26
C VAL A 24 0.49 6.45 18.89
N GLY A 25 0.82 5.37 18.18
CA GLY A 25 1.82 4.41 18.63
C GLY A 25 2.10 3.36 17.54
N THR A 26 3.22 2.72 17.70
CA THR A 26 3.65 1.63 16.81
C THR A 26 3.12 0.28 17.31
N VAL A 27 3.18 -0.73 16.45
CA VAL A 27 2.70 -2.08 16.77
C VAL A 27 3.44 -2.66 17.98
N ASP A 28 4.76 -2.48 18.05
CA ASP A 28 5.58 -2.96 19.18
C ASP A 28 5.27 -2.23 20.49
N GLU A 29 5.05 -0.92 20.45
CA GLU A 29 4.69 -0.14 21.65
C GLU A 29 3.34 -0.54 22.24
N VAL A 30 2.38 -0.93 21.40
CA VAL A 30 1.00 -1.21 21.81
C VAL A 30 0.80 -2.68 22.17
N LEU A 31 1.33 -3.59 21.36
CA LEU A 31 1.04 -5.03 21.46
C LEU A 31 2.15 -5.80 22.20
N GLY A 32 3.37 -5.27 22.20
CA GLY A 32 4.50 -5.83 22.98
C GLY A 32 5.10 -7.12 22.41
N ARG A 33 6.18 -7.58 23.06
CA ARG A 33 7.00 -8.69 22.57
C ARG A 33 6.26 -10.02 22.48
N ASP A 34 5.43 -10.36 23.45
CA ASP A 34 4.71 -11.64 23.45
C ASP A 34 3.83 -11.79 22.20
N PHE A 35 3.25 -10.68 21.71
CA PHE A 35 2.51 -10.66 20.47
C PHE A 35 3.44 -10.80 19.26
N LEU A 36 4.55 -10.08 19.24
CA LEU A 36 5.51 -10.07 18.12
C LEU A 36 6.24 -11.41 17.97
N ASP A 37 6.37 -12.18 19.05
CA ASP A 37 6.97 -13.52 19.03
C ASP A 37 5.94 -14.61 18.67
N SER A 38 4.68 -14.25 18.42
CA SER A 38 3.62 -15.20 18.11
C SER A 38 3.63 -15.65 16.64
N ASN A 39 3.12 -16.86 16.39
CA ASN A 39 2.87 -17.34 15.02
C ASN A 39 1.84 -16.46 14.30
N PHE A 40 0.90 -15.85 15.02
CA PHE A 40 -0.04 -14.93 14.42
C PHE A 40 0.67 -13.73 13.79
N TRP A 41 1.61 -13.10 14.51
CA TRP A 41 2.39 -12.00 13.98
C TRP A 41 3.23 -12.43 12.78
N LEU A 42 3.85 -13.61 12.83
CA LEU A 42 4.63 -14.13 11.71
C LEU A 42 3.78 -14.22 10.42
N TYR A 43 2.58 -14.79 10.51
CA TYR A 43 1.67 -14.86 9.35
C TYR A 43 1.17 -13.49 8.93
N TRP A 44 0.82 -12.66 9.88
CA TRP A 44 0.29 -11.33 9.62
C TRP A 44 1.30 -10.43 8.92
N ARG A 45 2.51 -10.31 9.47
CA ARG A 45 3.57 -9.51 8.85
C ARG A 45 3.95 -10.03 7.46
N THR A 46 4.00 -11.34 7.28
CA THR A 46 4.33 -11.97 5.99
C THR A 46 3.26 -11.72 4.94
N MET A 47 1.99 -11.76 5.32
CA MET A 47 0.89 -11.61 4.37
C MET A 47 0.62 -10.15 3.99
N PHE A 48 0.72 -9.24 4.95
CA PHE A 48 0.33 -7.85 4.78
C PHE A 48 1.50 -6.87 4.80
N ALA A 49 2.74 -7.36 4.82
CA ALA A 49 3.95 -6.54 4.85
C ALA A 49 3.99 -5.55 6.04
N PHE A 50 3.47 -5.96 7.20
CA PHE A 50 3.57 -5.15 8.41
C PHE A 50 4.95 -5.29 9.06
N GLU A 51 5.42 -4.18 9.61
CA GLU A 51 6.61 -4.11 10.45
C GLU A 51 6.26 -3.62 11.87
N GLU A 52 7.12 -3.93 12.82
CA GLU A 52 6.90 -3.64 14.26
C GLU A 52 6.70 -2.14 14.52
N TRP A 53 7.34 -1.30 13.73
CA TRP A 53 7.28 0.16 13.83
C TRP A 53 6.11 0.80 13.05
N HIS A 54 5.30 0.01 12.34
CA HIS A 54 4.11 0.52 11.68
C HIS A 54 3.04 0.96 12.69
N SER A 55 2.09 1.77 12.22
CA SER A 55 1.01 2.28 13.04
C SER A 55 0.12 1.15 13.59
N ALA A 56 -0.03 1.11 14.91
CA ALA A 56 -0.96 0.19 15.57
C ALA A 56 -2.41 0.43 15.16
N LEU A 57 -2.79 1.70 14.91
CA LEU A 57 -4.12 2.04 14.40
C LEU A 57 -4.37 1.46 13.02
N GLU A 58 -3.40 1.55 12.12
CA GLU A 58 -3.52 0.95 10.78
C GLU A 58 -3.66 -0.57 10.88
N MET A 59 -2.86 -1.22 11.72
CA MET A 59 -2.99 -2.65 11.98
C MET A 59 -4.38 -3.01 12.50
N LYS A 60 -4.94 -2.24 13.43
CA LYS A 60 -6.32 -2.43 13.93
C LYS A 60 -7.33 -2.37 12.80
N LEU A 61 -7.23 -1.39 11.90
CA LEU A 61 -8.14 -1.25 10.75
C LEU A 61 -8.06 -2.44 9.80
N TYR A 62 -6.85 -2.95 9.55
CA TYR A 62 -6.65 -4.18 8.78
C TYR A 62 -7.24 -5.40 9.49
N LEU A 63 -7.01 -5.56 10.80
CA LEU A 63 -7.59 -6.65 11.58
C LEU A 63 -9.11 -6.65 11.53
N HIS A 64 -9.76 -5.50 11.71
CA HIS A 64 -11.21 -5.38 11.59
C HIS A 64 -11.72 -5.86 10.23
N ARG A 65 -10.98 -5.59 9.17
CA ARG A 65 -11.35 -6.00 7.82
C ARG A 65 -11.17 -7.50 7.58
N PHE A 66 -10.15 -8.10 8.17
CA PHE A 66 -9.74 -9.49 7.87
C PHE A 66 -10.02 -10.49 8.99
N ILE A 67 -10.55 -10.07 10.13
CA ILE A 67 -10.77 -10.93 11.30
C ILE A 67 -11.59 -12.17 10.98
N HIS A 68 -12.55 -12.07 10.06
CA HIS A 68 -13.40 -13.20 9.64
C HIS A 68 -12.62 -14.28 8.84
N HIS A 69 -11.45 -13.96 8.37
CA HIS A 69 -10.61 -14.82 7.55
C HIS A 69 -9.35 -15.32 8.25
N ILE A 70 -9.14 -14.92 9.52
CA ILE A 70 -7.91 -15.26 10.28
C ILE A 70 -7.69 -16.77 10.37
N GLY A 71 -8.75 -17.55 10.56
CA GLY A 71 -8.65 -19.01 10.65
C GLY A 71 -8.11 -19.68 9.38
N GLY A 72 -8.21 -19.06 8.23
CA GLY A 72 -7.71 -19.56 6.95
C GLY A 72 -6.37 -18.96 6.50
N LEU A 73 -5.67 -18.21 7.37
CA LEU A 73 -4.36 -17.67 7.04
C LEU A 73 -3.25 -18.76 6.97
N PRO A 74 -3.19 -19.75 7.88
CA PRO A 74 -2.10 -20.70 7.88
C PRO A 74 -2.05 -21.61 6.64
N ASP A 75 -3.18 -21.91 6.03
CA ASP A 75 -3.30 -22.77 4.85
C ASP A 75 -3.77 -22.02 3.59
N PHE A 76 -3.87 -20.71 3.67
CA PHE A 76 -4.36 -19.82 2.61
C PHE A 76 -5.80 -20.11 2.13
N SER A 77 -6.57 -20.91 2.86
CA SER A 77 -7.97 -21.23 2.49
C SER A 77 -8.90 -20.00 2.50
N ALA A 78 -8.52 -18.96 3.23
CA ALA A 78 -9.21 -17.68 3.25
C ALA A 78 -9.01 -16.89 1.95
N LEU A 79 -7.95 -17.14 1.18
CA LEU A 79 -7.66 -16.41 -0.04
C LEU A 79 -8.47 -17.00 -1.20
N LYS A 80 -9.05 -16.09 -1.98
CA LYS A 80 -9.77 -16.43 -3.21
C LYS A 80 -9.03 -15.82 -4.39
N PHE A 81 -8.91 -16.62 -5.43
CA PHE A 81 -8.25 -16.23 -6.66
C PHE A 81 -9.28 -16.17 -7.79
N THR A 82 -9.13 -15.19 -8.67
CA THR A 82 -9.91 -15.17 -9.91
C THR A 82 -9.44 -16.29 -10.84
N LYS A 83 -10.37 -16.88 -11.57
CA LYS A 83 -10.05 -17.91 -12.57
C LYS A 83 -9.09 -17.41 -13.64
N TYR A 84 -9.19 -16.15 -13.98
CA TYR A 84 -8.38 -15.48 -14.97
C TYR A 84 -7.57 -14.35 -14.33
N ASN A 85 -6.59 -13.86 -15.05
CA ASN A 85 -5.81 -12.67 -14.67
C ASN A 85 -6.74 -11.50 -14.33
N GLN A 86 -6.44 -10.79 -13.26
CA GLN A 86 -7.27 -9.68 -12.77
C GLN A 86 -7.33 -8.51 -13.76
N TYR A 87 -6.27 -8.27 -14.52
CA TYR A 87 -6.26 -7.22 -15.53
C TYR A 87 -7.32 -7.46 -16.59
N GLU A 88 -7.37 -8.67 -17.15
CA GLU A 88 -8.30 -9.01 -18.22
C GLU A 88 -9.73 -9.24 -17.73
N SER A 89 -9.88 -9.77 -16.51
CA SER A 89 -11.19 -10.13 -15.97
C SER A 89 -11.90 -8.98 -15.25
N LEU A 90 -11.16 -8.01 -14.68
CA LEU A 90 -11.73 -6.92 -13.90
C LEU A 90 -11.33 -5.53 -14.43
N VAL A 91 -10.03 -5.28 -14.63
CA VAL A 91 -9.54 -3.94 -14.95
C VAL A 91 -9.96 -3.54 -16.37
N LEU A 92 -9.67 -4.36 -17.36
CA LEU A 92 -9.94 -4.05 -18.76
C LEU A 92 -11.44 -3.84 -19.06
N PRO A 93 -12.37 -4.70 -18.60
CA PRO A 93 -13.80 -4.46 -18.74
C PRO A 93 -14.27 -3.16 -18.08
N LEU A 94 -13.74 -2.85 -16.89
CA LEU A 94 -14.09 -1.60 -16.19
C LEU A 94 -13.57 -0.37 -16.92
N VAL A 95 -12.33 -0.40 -17.40
CA VAL A 95 -11.75 0.69 -18.22
C VAL A 95 -12.61 0.94 -19.45
N LYS A 96 -12.97 -0.13 -20.19
CA LYS A 96 -13.82 -0.03 -21.37
C LYS A 96 -15.19 0.56 -21.04
N TRP A 97 -15.82 0.08 -19.97
CA TRP A 97 -17.11 0.58 -19.52
C TRP A 97 -17.07 2.09 -19.17
N LEU A 98 -15.98 2.55 -18.57
CA LEU A 98 -15.76 3.97 -18.25
C LEU A 98 -15.52 4.79 -19.52
N GLN A 99 -14.71 4.30 -20.44
CA GLN A 99 -14.46 4.96 -21.73
C GLN A 99 -15.73 5.15 -22.53
N ASP A 100 -16.61 4.14 -22.60
CA ASP A 100 -17.91 4.20 -23.26
C ASP A 100 -18.83 5.28 -22.64
N ARG A 101 -18.53 5.74 -21.43
CA ARG A 101 -19.22 6.82 -20.70
C ARG A 101 -18.50 8.16 -20.70
N GLY A 102 -17.50 8.28 -21.53
CA GLY A 102 -16.80 9.54 -21.76
C GLY A 102 -15.62 9.81 -20.79
N VAL A 103 -15.27 8.85 -19.93
CA VAL A 103 -14.06 8.98 -19.10
C VAL A 103 -12.82 8.92 -19.97
N LYS A 104 -11.95 9.89 -19.82
CA LYS A 104 -10.70 10.01 -20.59
C LYS A 104 -9.54 9.49 -19.73
N PHE A 105 -8.84 8.49 -20.24
CA PHE A 105 -7.60 7.98 -19.67
C PHE A 105 -6.41 8.56 -20.43
N GLN A 106 -5.47 9.16 -19.72
CA GLN A 106 -4.25 9.70 -20.30
C GLN A 106 -3.04 8.94 -19.74
N TYR A 107 -2.72 7.84 -20.38
CA TYR A 107 -1.55 7.03 -20.04
C TYR A 107 -0.24 7.70 -20.49
N GLY A 108 0.89 7.28 -19.88
CA GLY A 108 2.21 7.84 -20.18
C GLY A 108 2.35 9.32 -19.83
N THR A 109 1.49 9.82 -18.94
CA THR A 109 1.45 11.22 -18.55
C THR A 109 1.84 11.33 -17.08
N GLU A 110 2.96 11.95 -16.81
CA GLU A 110 3.44 12.25 -15.46
C GLU A 110 2.82 13.56 -14.97
N VAL A 111 2.12 13.53 -13.83
CA VAL A 111 1.71 14.75 -13.12
C VAL A 111 2.91 15.27 -12.34
N THR A 112 3.40 16.41 -12.74
CA THR A 112 4.62 17.00 -12.16
C THR A 112 4.35 17.95 -11.01
N ASP A 113 3.19 18.59 -10.97
CA ASP A 113 2.78 19.49 -9.88
C ASP A 113 1.27 19.78 -9.90
N VAL A 114 0.76 20.32 -8.79
CA VAL A 114 -0.62 20.83 -8.68
C VAL A 114 -0.59 22.18 -7.97
N ASP A 115 -1.16 23.20 -8.58
CA ASP A 115 -1.33 24.50 -7.95
C ASP A 115 -2.60 24.56 -7.10
N PHE A 116 -2.54 25.30 -6.00
CA PHE A 116 -3.65 25.46 -5.07
C PHE A 116 -3.88 26.92 -4.72
N ASP A 117 -5.14 27.29 -4.59
CA ASP A 117 -5.59 28.44 -3.82
C ASP A 117 -5.81 27.98 -2.36
N LEU A 118 -4.95 28.47 -1.45
CA LEU A 118 -4.95 28.06 -0.05
C LEU A 118 -5.50 29.21 0.80
N GLN A 119 -6.71 29.04 1.29
CA GLN A 119 -7.36 29.99 2.20
C GLN A 119 -7.73 29.27 3.51
N ALA A 120 -7.98 30.02 4.57
CA ALA A 120 -8.39 29.45 5.84
C ALA A 120 -9.63 28.56 5.67
N GLY A 121 -9.45 27.27 5.96
CA GLY A 121 -10.51 26.26 5.88
C GLY A 121 -10.87 25.77 4.46
N ARG A 122 -10.19 26.25 3.41
CA ARG A 122 -10.42 25.82 2.02
C ARG A 122 -9.10 25.54 1.30
N LYS A 123 -9.04 24.42 0.59
CA LYS A 123 -7.98 24.07 -0.34
C LYS A 123 -8.59 23.75 -1.69
N GLN A 124 -8.36 24.60 -2.67
CA GLN A 124 -8.85 24.45 -4.02
C GLN A 124 -7.68 24.20 -4.96
N ALA A 125 -7.66 23.06 -5.64
CA ALA A 125 -6.74 22.86 -6.76
C ALA A 125 -7.14 23.77 -7.92
N THR A 126 -6.17 24.48 -8.49
CA THR A 126 -6.42 25.46 -9.56
C THR A 126 -5.82 25.05 -10.89
N ARG A 127 -4.75 24.25 -10.87
CA ARG A 127 -4.11 23.75 -12.07
C ARG A 127 -3.35 22.46 -11.79
N ILE A 128 -3.42 21.51 -12.73
CA ILE A 128 -2.59 20.30 -12.77
C ILE A 128 -1.52 20.50 -13.83
N HIS A 129 -0.24 20.33 -13.46
CA HIS A 129 0.89 20.33 -14.39
C HIS A 129 1.25 18.91 -14.78
N TRP A 130 1.58 18.71 -16.03
CA TRP A 130 1.94 17.39 -16.53
C TRP A 130 3.07 17.44 -17.57
N LYS A 131 3.72 16.28 -17.73
CA LYS A 131 4.72 16.01 -18.76
C LYS A 131 4.37 14.70 -19.48
N ARG A 132 4.50 14.71 -20.80
CA ARG A 132 4.31 13.52 -21.66
C ARG A 132 5.18 13.64 -22.91
N ASP A 133 5.96 12.60 -23.20
CA ASP A 133 6.81 12.53 -24.40
C ASP A 133 7.69 13.78 -24.63
N GLY A 134 8.21 14.34 -23.53
CA GLY A 134 9.01 15.56 -23.55
C GLY A 134 8.22 16.88 -23.62
N ALA A 135 6.92 16.84 -23.94
CA ALA A 135 6.05 18.01 -23.87
C ALA A 135 5.59 18.26 -22.43
N VAL A 136 5.48 19.52 -22.07
CA VAL A 136 4.93 19.97 -20.79
C VAL A 136 3.64 20.75 -21.01
N GLY A 137 2.70 20.61 -20.07
CA GLY A 137 1.43 21.28 -20.18
C GLY A 137 0.70 21.35 -18.84
N GLY A 138 -0.54 21.81 -18.88
CA GLY A 138 -1.37 21.86 -17.69
C GLY A 138 -2.85 21.84 -18.03
N VAL A 139 -3.66 21.54 -17.01
CA VAL A 139 -5.11 21.60 -17.05
C VAL A 139 -5.55 22.62 -16.00
N ASP A 140 -6.19 23.69 -16.43
CA ASP A 140 -6.80 24.66 -15.52
C ASP A 140 -8.08 24.09 -14.94
N LEU A 141 -8.30 24.32 -13.65
CA LEU A 141 -9.42 23.80 -12.89
C LEU A 141 -10.34 24.93 -12.44
N GLY A 142 -11.63 24.71 -12.57
CA GLY A 142 -12.65 25.61 -12.07
C GLY A 142 -12.97 25.36 -10.58
N PRO A 143 -13.81 26.21 -9.99
CA PRO A 143 -14.15 26.14 -8.57
C PRO A 143 -14.96 24.89 -8.19
N ASP A 144 -15.60 24.24 -9.15
CA ASP A 144 -16.44 23.06 -8.97
C ASP A 144 -15.71 21.74 -9.34
N ASP A 145 -14.47 21.85 -9.83
CA ASP A 145 -13.67 20.67 -10.18
C ASP A 145 -13.14 19.99 -8.90
N LEU A 146 -13.20 18.65 -8.90
CA LEU A 146 -12.66 17.82 -7.84
C LEU A 146 -11.41 17.09 -8.32
N VAL A 147 -10.36 17.11 -7.53
CA VAL A 147 -9.11 16.39 -7.80
C VAL A 147 -8.89 15.31 -6.73
N PHE A 148 -8.82 14.06 -7.16
CA PHE A 148 -8.44 12.94 -6.32
C PHE A 148 -7.01 12.53 -6.67
N MET A 149 -6.14 12.51 -5.67
CA MET A 149 -4.73 12.12 -5.84
C MET A 149 -4.45 10.85 -5.07
N THR A 150 -4.01 9.81 -5.79
CA THR A 150 -3.57 8.53 -5.21
C THR A 150 -2.06 8.39 -5.47
N ILE A 151 -1.28 9.02 -4.62
CA ILE A 151 0.18 9.11 -4.73
C ILE A 151 0.86 8.49 -3.51
N GLY A 152 2.10 8.03 -3.68
CA GLY A 152 2.88 7.45 -2.59
C GLY A 152 2.66 5.93 -2.44
N SER A 153 2.88 5.16 -3.49
CA SER A 153 2.86 3.70 -3.43
C SER A 153 4.20 3.13 -2.99
N LEU A 154 4.20 2.15 -2.09
CA LEU A 154 5.40 1.39 -1.71
C LEU A 154 5.94 0.53 -2.85
N THR A 155 5.13 0.25 -3.87
CA THR A 155 5.50 -0.57 -5.02
C THR A 155 5.98 0.24 -6.21
N GLU A 156 6.06 1.56 -6.10
CA GLU A 156 6.45 2.42 -7.23
C GLU A 156 7.90 2.16 -7.68
N ASN A 157 8.80 1.88 -6.73
CA ASN A 157 10.20 1.54 -6.98
C ASN A 157 10.45 0.02 -7.05
N SER A 158 9.41 -0.79 -7.28
CA SER A 158 9.60 -2.23 -7.40
C SER A 158 10.37 -2.58 -8.65
N ASP A 159 11.37 -3.43 -8.50
CA ASP A 159 12.12 -4.04 -9.59
C ASP A 159 11.85 -5.55 -9.65
N ASN A 160 11.91 -6.10 -10.85
CA ASN A 160 11.72 -7.53 -11.09
C ASN A 160 13.05 -8.17 -11.47
N GLY A 161 13.51 -9.10 -10.65
CA GLY A 161 14.63 -9.97 -11.03
C GLY A 161 14.18 -11.08 -11.99
N ASP A 162 15.17 -11.75 -12.56
CA ASP A 162 15.02 -12.98 -13.33
C ASP A 162 16.00 -14.06 -12.88
N HIS A 163 16.11 -15.18 -13.60
CA HIS A 163 17.04 -16.27 -13.26
C HIS A 163 18.52 -15.90 -13.34
N HIS A 164 18.87 -14.77 -13.92
CA HIS A 164 20.26 -14.34 -14.19
C HIS A 164 20.58 -13.02 -13.53
N THR A 165 19.57 -12.21 -13.25
CA THR A 165 19.72 -10.84 -12.75
C THR A 165 18.88 -10.67 -11.50
N PRO A 166 19.47 -10.43 -10.32
CA PRO A 166 18.69 -10.15 -9.12
C PRO A 166 17.99 -8.79 -9.26
N ALA A 167 16.82 -8.69 -8.64
CA ALA A 167 16.16 -7.40 -8.48
C ALA A 167 17.04 -6.43 -7.67
N LEU A 168 17.03 -5.18 -8.03
CA LEU A 168 17.78 -4.12 -7.36
C LEU A 168 16.86 -3.36 -6.41
N LEU A 169 17.39 -3.05 -5.22
CA LEU A 169 16.72 -2.13 -4.31
C LEU A 169 17.03 -0.69 -4.75
N ASP A 170 16.01 0.01 -5.24
CA ASP A 170 16.09 1.45 -5.48
C ASP A 170 15.69 2.19 -4.20
N GLU A 171 16.69 2.83 -3.57
CA GLU A 171 16.48 3.66 -2.36
C GLU A 171 16.20 5.13 -2.71
N GLY A 172 16.10 5.46 -3.99
CA GLY A 172 15.77 6.80 -4.45
C GLY A 172 14.30 7.16 -4.24
N PRO A 173 13.98 8.45 -4.16
CA PRO A 173 12.59 8.88 -4.10
C PRO A 173 11.89 8.61 -5.43
N ALA A 174 10.77 7.90 -5.38
CA ALA A 174 9.93 7.73 -6.54
C ALA A 174 9.16 9.04 -6.89
N PRO A 175 8.83 9.29 -8.16
CA PRO A 175 8.21 10.54 -8.61
C PRO A 175 6.92 10.93 -7.88
N ALA A 176 6.07 9.96 -7.52
CA ALA A 176 4.85 10.22 -6.78
C ALA A 176 5.11 10.69 -5.35
N TRP A 177 6.15 10.18 -4.68
CA TRP A 177 6.58 10.67 -3.37
C TRP A 177 7.12 12.08 -3.45
N ASP A 178 7.88 12.42 -4.49
CA ASP A 178 8.37 13.77 -4.72
C ASP A 178 7.25 14.75 -5.00
N LEU A 179 6.24 14.35 -5.76
CA LEU A 179 5.04 15.16 -5.95
C LEU A 179 4.35 15.44 -4.61
N TRP A 180 4.18 14.42 -3.77
CA TRP A 180 3.56 14.61 -2.46
C TRP A 180 4.40 15.50 -1.54
N ARG A 181 5.73 15.37 -1.53
CA ARG A 181 6.62 16.27 -0.77
C ARG A 181 6.46 17.73 -1.20
N ARG A 182 6.41 17.99 -2.50
CA ARG A 182 6.19 19.36 -3.03
C ARG A 182 4.84 19.93 -2.60
N ILE A 183 3.79 19.15 -2.65
CA ILE A 183 2.44 19.54 -2.22
C ILE A 183 2.42 19.77 -0.70
N ALA A 184 2.96 18.86 0.09
CA ALA A 184 2.99 18.95 1.54
C ALA A 184 3.83 20.15 2.06
N ALA A 185 4.84 20.57 1.31
CA ALA A 185 5.62 21.76 1.65
C ALA A 185 4.82 23.07 1.58
N ARG A 186 3.66 23.07 0.91
CA ARG A 186 2.80 24.28 0.77
C ARG A 186 1.85 24.46 1.95
N ASP A 187 1.36 23.36 2.52
CA ASP A 187 0.46 23.40 3.68
C ASP A 187 0.55 22.07 4.46
N PRO A 188 0.75 22.13 5.79
CA PRO A 188 0.86 20.91 6.62
C PRO A 188 -0.36 19.99 6.57
N ALA A 189 -1.53 20.51 6.17
CA ALA A 189 -2.73 19.69 6.04
C ALA A 189 -2.73 18.76 4.81
N PHE A 190 -1.72 18.86 3.94
CA PHE A 190 -1.47 17.87 2.90
C PHE A 190 -0.69 16.63 3.41
N GLY A 191 -0.41 16.57 4.70
CA GLY A 191 0.20 15.42 5.35
C GLY A 191 1.72 15.48 5.43
N ARG A 192 2.31 14.35 5.82
CA ARG A 192 3.75 14.21 6.07
C ARG A 192 4.28 13.00 5.29
N PRO A 193 4.60 13.15 4.00
CA PRO A 193 5.04 12.03 3.15
C PRO A 193 6.28 11.31 3.68
N ASP A 194 7.21 12.02 4.34
CA ASP A 194 8.44 11.41 4.86
C ASP A 194 8.21 10.39 5.98
N VAL A 195 7.07 10.46 6.68
CA VAL A 195 6.68 9.41 7.65
C VAL A 195 6.51 8.06 6.95
N PHE A 196 6.09 8.07 5.69
CA PHE A 196 5.83 6.85 4.90
C PHE A 196 6.99 6.50 3.96
N GLY A 197 7.60 7.50 3.33
CA GLY A 197 8.54 7.30 2.23
C GLY A 197 10.02 7.46 2.58
N ALA A 198 10.39 7.79 3.84
CA ALA A 198 11.79 8.02 4.20
C ALA A 198 12.53 6.77 4.72
N HIS A 199 11.85 5.64 4.89
CA HIS A 199 12.38 4.43 5.54
C HIS A 199 12.50 3.25 4.59
N ILE A 200 12.87 3.47 3.33
CA ILE A 200 12.91 2.44 2.28
C ILE A 200 13.66 1.17 2.73
N PRO A 201 14.86 1.22 3.34
CA PRO A 201 15.55 0.01 3.77
C PRO A 201 14.80 -0.80 4.83
N GLN A 202 13.94 -0.14 5.63
CA GLN A 202 13.12 -0.79 6.66
C GLN A 202 11.81 -1.35 6.11
N THR A 203 11.39 -0.92 4.92
CA THR A 203 10.17 -1.36 4.24
C THR A 203 10.45 -2.30 3.07
N LYS A 204 11.70 -2.69 2.88
CA LYS A 204 12.11 -3.61 1.83
C LYS A 204 11.29 -4.90 1.92
N TRP A 205 10.68 -5.27 0.81
CA TRP A 205 9.93 -6.50 0.67
C TRP A 205 10.44 -7.28 -0.53
N GLU A 206 10.77 -8.53 -0.32
CA GLU A 206 11.18 -9.43 -1.39
C GLU A 206 10.21 -10.60 -1.46
N SER A 207 9.73 -10.91 -2.65
CA SER A 207 8.93 -12.08 -2.91
C SER A 207 9.46 -12.87 -4.09
N ALA A 208 9.39 -14.19 -4.01
CA ALA A 208 9.80 -15.07 -5.08
C ALA A 208 8.79 -16.20 -5.26
N THR A 209 8.54 -16.58 -6.51
CA THR A 209 7.78 -17.78 -6.83
C THR A 209 8.77 -18.86 -7.27
N VAL A 210 8.79 -19.96 -6.53
CA VAL A 210 9.60 -21.13 -6.88
C VAL A 210 8.69 -22.18 -7.50
N THR A 211 8.94 -22.51 -8.77
CA THR A 211 8.24 -23.58 -9.47
C THR A 211 9.14 -24.81 -9.53
N THR A 212 8.63 -25.95 -9.09
CA THR A 212 9.35 -27.21 -9.14
C THR A 212 8.53 -28.27 -9.89
N LEU A 213 9.23 -29.17 -10.61
CA LEU A 213 8.63 -30.35 -11.23
C LEU A 213 8.64 -31.56 -10.31
N ASP A 214 9.33 -31.48 -9.17
CA ASP A 214 9.38 -32.56 -8.19
C ASP A 214 8.37 -32.31 -7.06
N ALA A 215 7.31 -33.09 -7.04
CA ALA A 215 6.23 -32.98 -6.05
C ALA A 215 6.67 -33.26 -4.59
N ARG A 216 7.90 -33.74 -4.35
CA ARG A 216 8.44 -33.95 -3.00
C ARG A 216 9.02 -32.69 -2.39
N ILE A 217 9.34 -31.67 -3.19
CA ILE A 217 9.97 -30.42 -2.70
C ILE A 217 9.00 -29.55 -1.90
N PRO A 218 7.70 -29.44 -2.26
CA PRO A 218 6.74 -28.63 -1.49
C PRO A 218 6.23 -29.29 -0.19
N GLN A 219 6.72 -30.47 0.18
CA GLN A 219 6.35 -31.19 1.41
C GLN A 219 7.31 -30.86 2.55
#